data_6301ca13904182981d2eec0b9cf5bf58
#
_entry.id   6301ca13904182981d2eec0b9cf5bf58
#
_cell.length_a   1.000
_cell.length_b   1.000
_cell.length_c   1.000
_cell.angle_alpha   90.00
_cell.angle_beta   90.00
_cell.angle_gamma   90.00
#
_symmetry.space_group_name_H-M   'P 1'
#
loop_
_entity.id
_entity.type
_entity.pdbx_description
1 polymer ?
#
loop_
_entity_poly.entity_id
_entity_poly.type
_entity_poly.pdbx_seq_one_letter_code
_entity_poly.pdbx_strand_id
1 'polypeptide(L)'
;MKSLIPFLLTLFLASSFWLEGKVEDTKRPSVLLINVDDWNDWNSVLKGHSQAITPNIERFAKKGVTFSNAICASPSCVPSRPALFTGIAPSRSGNISNDSGKRPWRFYAGPVTITIPKLFSQNGWASIGIAKNFHRGDVPEFDTYIPPFKTPKKLKKVGLNLNSSAIWDIADMPVSEMGDYKAASAAIKTIDSHEGPLLLSVGIYRPHVPWIVPQAYFDMYPPETLKLSERRVKDLDDLPERLKLVAGLEAKFGKGYHEKLVRKGYDKQFVRAYLASVTFADEQVGRIL
;
A
#
# COMPACT_ATOMS: atom_id res chain seq x y z
N MET A 1 -30.60 82.96 -33.19
CA MET A 1 -29.16 82.91 -32.95
C MET A 1 -28.88 81.69 -32.06
N LYS A 2 -28.33 80.67 -32.65
CA LYS A 2 -28.13 79.37 -32.00
C LYS A 2 -26.66 79.24 -31.70
N SER A 3 -26.28 79.08 -30.44
CA SER A 3 -24.90 78.76 -30.01
C SER A 3 -24.70 77.30 -29.98
N LEU A 4 -23.74 76.76 -30.75
CA LEU A 4 -23.24 75.39 -30.68
C LEU A 4 -22.16 75.33 -29.61
N ILE A 5 -22.32 74.43 -28.66
CA ILE A 5 -21.28 74.03 -27.70
C ILE A 5 -20.65 72.73 -28.23
N PRO A 6 -19.35 72.62 -28.45
CA PRO A 6 -18.73 71.38 -28.84
C PRO A 6 -18.49 70.50 -27.60
N PHE A 7 -18.96 69.28 -27.68
CA PHE A 7 -18.75 68.22 -26.69
C PHE A 7 -17.37 67.62 -26.90
N LEU A 8 -16.43 67.92 -25.99
CA LEU A 8 -15.11 67.26 -25.95
C LEU A 8 -15.26 65.88 -25.35
N LEU A 9 -15.14 64.84 -26.20
CA LEU A 9 -15.09 63.44 -25.79
C LEU A 9 -13.65 63.10 -25.38
N THR A 10 -13.38 63.08 -24.09
CA THR A 10 -12.08 62.66 -23.56
C THR A 10 -12.06 61.12 -23.51
N LEU A 11 -11.35 60.49 -24.45
CA LEU A 11 -11.08 59.06 -24.44
C LEU A 11 -10.07 58.76 -23.29
N PHE A 12 -10.55 58.19 -22.23
CA PHE A 12 -9.71 57.56 -21.21
C PHE A 12 -9.25 56.18 -21.72
N LEU A 13 -8.03 56.09 -22.25
CA LEU A 13 -7.32 54.86 -22.48
C LEU A 13 -6.90 54.32 -21.15
N ALA A 14 -7.71 53.44 -20.54
CA ALA A 14 -7.30 52.62 -19.41
C ALA A 14 -6.33 51.59 -19.95
N SER A 15 -5.03 51.87 -19.89
CA SER A 15 -3.99 50.85 -20.05
C SER A 15 -4.09 49.91 -18.88
N SER A 16 -4.72 48.76 -19.13
CA SER A 16 -4.72 47.59 -18.23
C SER A 16 -3.29 47.09 -18.13
N PHE A 17 -2.54 47.62 -17.16
CA PHE A 17 -1.33 46.94 -16.71
C PHE A 17 -1.74 45.62 -16.07
N TRP A 18 -1.72 44.56 -16.85
CA TRP A 18 -1.63 43.24 -16.29
C TRP A 18 -0.28 43.15 -15.59
N LEU A 19 -0.27 43.31 -14.27
CA LEU A 19 0.82 42.81 -13.46
C LEU A 19 0.78 41.28 -13.64
N GLU A 20 1.52 40.76 -14.63
CA GLU A 20 2.04 39.42 -14.56
C GLU A 20 2.97 39.38 -13.34
N GLY A 21 2.36 39.14 -12.17
CA GLY A 21 3.12 38.65 -11.03
C GLY A 21 3.81 37.39 -11.50
N LYS A 22 5.10 37.42 -11.71
CA LYS A 22 5.92 36.21 -11.74
C LYS A 22 5.57 35.51 -10.43
N VAL A 23 4.66 34.57 -10.50
CA VAL A 23 4.54 33.51 -9.49
C VAL A 23 5.94 32.93 -9.47
N GLU A 24 6.69 33.22 -8.43
CA GLU A 24 7.96 32.56 -8.15
C GLU A 24 7.64 31.09 -8.29
N ASP A 25 8.32 30.39 -9.20
CA ASP A 25 8.12 28.98 -9.49
C ASP A 25 8.62 28.21 -8.25
N THR A 26 7.82 28.29 -7.18
CA THR A 26 8.04 27.49 -5.99
C THR A 26 7.92 26.06 -6.47
N LYS A 27 9.05 25.38 -6.62
CA LYS A 27 9.15 23.99 -7.06
C LYS A 27 8.12 23.18 -6.27
N ARG A 28 7.03 22.83 -6.94
CA ARG A 28 5.96 22.01 -6.33
C ARG A 28 6.59 20.72 -5.84
N PRO A 29 6.40 20.32 -4.57
CA PRO A 29 7.03 19.12 -4.05
C PRO A 29 6.50 17.88 -4.74
N SER A 30 7.37 16.95 -5.04
CA SER A 30 6.95 15.59 -5.44
C SER A 30 6.41 14.83 -4.23
N VAL A 31 5.48 13.91 -4.48
CA VAL A 31 4.86 13.05 -3.47
C VAL A 31 5.18 11.60 -3.78
N LEU A 32 5.81 10.93 -2.83
CA LEU A 32 6.05 9.48 -2.88
C LEU A 32 5.08 8.79 -1.91
N LEU A 33 4.19 7.96 -2.45
CA LEU A 33 3.26 7.14 -1.69
C LEU A 33 3.68 5.66 -1.80
N ILE A 34 4.14 5.06 -0.70
CA ILE A 34 4.51 3.66 -0.65
C ILE A 34 3.43 2.88 0.08
N ASN A 35 2.77 1.96 -0.63
CA ASN A 35 1.72 1.10 -0.11
C ASN A 35 2.25 -0.31 0.10
N VAL A 36 2.39 -0.74 1.35
CA VAL A 36 2.83 -2.10 1.70
C VAL A 36 1.62 -2.95 2.04
N ASP A 37 1.50 -4.11 1.38
CA ASP A 37 0.30 -4.96 1.46
C ASP A 37 0.36 -5.92 2.65
N ASP A 38 -0.70 -5.97 3.48
CA ASP A 38 -0.84 -6.84 4.66
C ASP A 38 0.26 -6.66 5.73
N TRP A 39 0.83 -5.46 5.85
CA TRP A 39 1.78 -5.17 6.92
C TRP A 39 1.05 -4.63 8.15
N ASN A 40 1.08 -5.39 9.23
CA ASN A 40 0.53 -5.01 10.52
C ASN A 40 1.55 -4.20 11.37
N ASP A 41 1.30 -4.06 12.66
CA ASP A 41 2.17 -3.35 13.61
C ASP A 41 3.48 -4.10 13.96
N TRP A 42 3.75 -5.25 13.35
CA TRP A 42 4.99 -6.02 13.57
C TRP A 42 6.18 -5.37 12.86
N ASN A 43 6.61 -4.27 13.43
CA ASN A 43 7.78 -3.52 13.01
C ASN A 43 8.45 -2.86 14.21
N SER A 44 9.70 -2.40 14.05
CA SER A 44 10.51 -1.82 15.12
C SER A 44 9.95 -0.48 15.64
N VAL A 45 9.14 0.23 14.85
CA VAL A 45 8.55 1.53 15.21
C VAL A 45 7.31 1.34 16.10
N LEU A 46 6.37 0.49 15.68
CA LEU A 46 5.12 0.22 16.39
C LEU A 46 5.26 -0.89 17.45
N LYS A 47 6.29 -1.72 17.33
CA LYS A 47 6.69 -2.75 18.32
C LYS A 47 5.65 -3.86 18.53
N GLY A 48 4.80 -4.17 17.55
CA GLY A 48 3.81 -5.24 17.65
C GLY A 48 4.45 -6.64 17.79
N HIS A 49 5.68 -6.81 17.31
CA HIS A 49 6.49 -8.00 17.58
C HIS A 49 7.93 -7.62 17.96
N SER A 50 8.39 -8.10 19.10
CA SER A 50 9.70 -7.70 19.66
C SER A 50 10.93 -8.11 18.84
N GLN A 51 10.76 -9.04 17.90
CA GLN A 51 11.83 -9.54 17.05
C GLN A 51 11.71 -9.05 15.60
N ALA A 52 10.77 -8.16 15.28
CA ALA A 52 10.67 -7.61 13.95
C ALA A 52 11.93 -6.79 13.61
N ILE A 53 12.57 -7.09 12.48
CA ILE A 53 13.78 -6.43 12.00
C ILE A 53 13.40 -5.53 10.83
N THR A 54 13.23 -4.24 11.10
CA THR A 54 12.79 -3.24 10.12
C THR A 54 13.58 -1.93 10.25
N PRO A 55 14.90 -1.98 10.00
CA PRO A 55 15.79 -0.83 10.23
C PRO A 55 15.52 0.35 9.29
N ASN A 56 14.96 0.11 8.12
CA ASN A 56 14.75 1.15 7.12
C ASN A 56 13.58 2.06 7.50
N ILE A 57 12.43 1.50 7.87
CA ILE A 57 11.31 2.31 8.35
C ILE A 57 11.62 2.96 9.71
N GLU A 58 12.43 2.31 10.57
CA GLU A 58 12.89 2.93 11.80
C GLU A 58 13.75 4.18 11.52
N ARG A 59 14.67 4.09 10.57
CA ARG A 59 15.47 5.23 10.12
C ARG A 59 14.59 6.33 9.51
N PHE A 60 13.60 5.95 8.73
CA PHE A 60 12.65 6.88 8.11
C PHE A 60 11.76 7.56 9.15
N ALA A 61 11.23 6.83 10.11
CA ALA A 61 10.40 7.37 11.19
C ALA A 61 11.09 8.47 12.01
N LYS A 62 12.41 8.39 12.16
CA LYS A 62 13.22 9.44 12.84
C LYS A 62 13.25 10.78 12.08
N LYS A 63 12.85 10.80 10.81
CA LYS A 63 12.85 11.99 9.95
C LYS A 63 11.46 12.57 9.70
N GLY A 64 10.42 11.95 10.23
CA GLY A 64 9.04 12.31 9.95
C GLY A 64 8.11 12.13 11.14
N VAL A 65 6.82 12.03 10.86
CA VAL A 65 5.77 11.82 11.85
C VAL A 65 5.25 10.39 11.74
N THR A 66 5.19 9.69 12.87
CA THR A 66 4.61 8.34 12.96
C THR A 66 3.19 8.41 13.53
N PHE A 67 2.22 7.90 12.79
CA PHE A 67 0.85 7.73 13.26
C PHE A 67 0.72 6.36 13.93
N SER A 68 0.79 6.32 15.26
CA SER A 68 0.76 5.06 16.03
C SER A 68 -0.62 4.39 16.08
N ASN A 69 -1.68 5.12 15.76
CA ASN A 69 -3.05 4.62 15.74
C ASN A 69 -3.70 4.85 14.37
N ALA A 70 -3.03 4.40 13.31
CA ALA A 70 -3.57 4.44 11.96
C ALA A 70 -4.34 3.15 11.66
N ILE A 71 -5.63 3.29 11.34
CA ILE A 71 -6.53 2.17 11.07
C ILE A 71 -6.91 2.18 9.60
N CYS A 72 -6.73 1.06 8.92
CA CYS A 72 -7.16 0.92 7.52
C CYS A 72 -8.69 0.92 7.40
N ALA A 73 -9.20 1.40 6.28
CA ALA A 73 -10.63 1.49 6.04
C ALA A 73 -11.33 0.11 6.00
N SER A 74 -10.58 -0.94 5.70
CA SER A 74 -11.03 -2.34 5.76
C SER A 74 -9.81 -3.25 5.84
N PRO A 75 -9.86 -4.35 6.61
CA PRO A 75 -8.77 -5.34 6.68
C PRO A 75 -8.75 -6.27 5.46
N SER A 76 -9.02 -5.75 4.28
CA SER A 76 -9.13 -6.49 3.02
C SER A 76 -8.74 -5.58 1.86
N CYS A 77 -7.86 -6.06 0.98
CA CYS A 77 -7.24 -5.25 -0.07
C CYS A 77 -8.23 -4.70 -1.11
N VAL A 78 -9.27 -5.47 -1.47
CA VAL A 78 -10.28 -5.03 -2.47
C VAL A 78 -11.06 -3.81 -2.01
N PRO A 79 -11.62 -3.72 -0.80
CA PRO A 79 -12.30 -2.53 -0.32
C PRO A 79 -11.35 -1.43 0.18
N SER A 80 -10.20 -1.78 0.77
CA SER A 80 -9.30 -0.81 1.37
C SER A 80 -8.61 0.08 0.35
N ARG A 81 -8.11 -0.49 -0.76
CA ARG A 81 -7.36 0.27 -1.76
C ARG A 81 -8.17 1.34 -2.49
N PRO A 82 -9.39 1.05 -3.00
CA PRO A 82 -10.25 2.12 -3.51
C PRO A 82 -10.56 3.19 -2.47
N ALA A 83 -10.78 2.81 -1.20
CA ALA A 83 -11.01 3.78 -0.14
C ALA A 83 -9.81 4.71 0.08
N LEU A 84 -8.58 4.18 0.03
CA LEU A 84 -7.34 4.97 0.10
C LEU A 84 -7.28 6.00 -1.02
N PHE A 85 -7.56 5.60 -2.26
CA PHE A 85 -7.40 6.47 -3.42
C PHE A 85 -8.60 7.42 -3.68
N THR A 86 -9.77 7.14 -3.10
CA THR A 86 -10.99 7.94 -3.33
C THR A 86 -11.46 8.71 -2.10
N GLY A 87 -11.01 8.34 -0.90
CA GLY A 87 -11.55 8.86 0.37
C GLY A 87 -12.94 8.33 0.71
N ILE A 88 -13.50 7.40 -0.07
CA ILE A 88 -14.84 6.86 0.13
C ILE A 88 -14.77 5.56 0.95
N ALA A 89 -15.32 5.60 2.15
CA ALA A 89 -15.33 4.43 3.03
C ALA A 89 -16.06 3.23 2.40
N PRO A 90 -15.62 1.98 2.65
CA PRO A 90 -16.26 0.78 2.12
C PRO A 90 -17.76 0.67 2.43
N SER A 91 -18.19 1.12 3.61
CA SER A 91 -19.60 1.17 4.01
C SER A 91 -20.44 2.11 3.15
N ARG A 92 -19.85 3.16 2.59
CA ARG A 92 -20.54 4.11 1.69
C ARG A 92 -20.50 3.67 0.24
N SER A 93 -19.39 3.10 -0.20
CA SER A 93 -19.24 2.63 -1.57
C SER A 93 -19.96 1.29 -1.83
N GLY A 94 -20.24 0.50 -0.79
CA GLY A 94 -20.75 -0.88 -0.92
C GLY A 94 -19.66 -1.89 -1.30
N ASN A 95 -18.41 -1.48 -1.46
CA ASN A 95 -17.26 -2.36 -1.71
C ASN A 95 -16.72 -2.89 -0.38
N ILE A 96 -17.33 -3.93 0.16
CA ILE A 96 -17.13 -4.36 1.56
C ILE A 96 -16.33 -5.67 1.71
N SER A 97 -16.03 -6.37 0.63
CA SER A 97 -15.34 -7.67 0.69
C SER A 97 -14.49 -7.96 -0.54
N ASN A 98 -13.63 -8.97 -0.45
CA ASN A 98 -12.84 -9.44 -1.59
C ASN A 98 -13.71 -10.05 -2.71
N ASP A 99 -14.92 -10.49 -2.43
CA ASP A 99 -15.87 -10.96 -3.45
C ASP A 99 -16.35 -9.78 -4.34
N SER A 100 -16.33 -8.57 -3.81
CA SER A 100 -16.59 -7.34 -4.58
C SER A 100 -15.59 -7.14 -5.72
N GLY A 101 -14.40 -7.70 -5.63
CA GLY A 101 -13.34 -7.60 -6.65
C GLY A 101 -13.66 -8.26 -8.01
N LYS A 102 -14.84 -8.86 -8.16
CA LYS A 102 -15.37 -9.31 -9.46
C LYS A 102 -15.86 -8.15 -10.33
N ARG A 103 -16.08 -6.97 -9.74
CA ARG A 103 -16.52 -5.75 -10.43
C ARG A 103 -15.43 -4.68 -10.34
N PRO A 104 -15.32 -3.81 -11.35
CA PRO A 104 -14.42 -2.66 -11.28
C PRO A 104 -14.70 -1.79 -10.05
N TRP A 105 -13.66 -1.23 -9.42
CA TRP A 105 -13.82 -0.38 -8.24
C TRP A 105 -14.75 0.83 -8.49
N ARG A 106 -14.77 1.35 -9.73
CA ARG A 106 -15.69 2.43 -10.16
C ARG A 106 -17.14 2.06 -10.06
N PHE A 107 -17.49 0.78 -10.15
CA PHE A 107 -18.85 0.34 -9.94
C PHE A 107 -19.37 0.73 -8.57
N TYR A 108 -18.50 0.71 -7.58
CA TYR A 108 -18.82 1.04 -6.20
C TYR A 108 -18.64 2.52 -5.88
N ALA A 109 -17.63 3.18 -6.45
CA ALA A 109 -17.32 4.58 -6.18
C ALA A 109 -18.14 5.57 -7.01
N GLY A 110 -18.72 5.11 -8.11
CA GLY A 110 -19.46 5.95 -9.07
C GLY A 110 -18.57 6.65 -10.10
N PRO A 111 -19.17 7.10 -11.22
CA PRO A 111 -18.43 7.62 -12.37
C PRO A 111 -17.79 9.00 -12.16
N VAL A 112 -18.29 9.77 -11.20
CA VAL A 112 -17.82 11.13 -10.92
C VAL A 112 -16.75 11.20 -9.82
N THR A 113 -16.40 10.06 -9.25
CA THR A 113 -15.37 10.01 -8.19
C THR A 113 -14.01 10.31 -8.77
N ILE A 114 -13.34 11.32 -8.22
CA ILE A 114 -11.97 11.68 -8.57
C ILE A 114 -11.03 10.93 -7.62
N THR A 115 -10.04 10.23 -8.16
CA THR A 115 -8.99 9.56 -7.38
C THR A 115 -7.84 10.51 -7.11
N ILE A 116 -7.04 10.22 -6.06
CA ILE A 116 -5.80 10.96 -5.77
C ILE A 116 -4.91 11.06 -7.03
N PRO A 117 -4.60 9.97 -7.76
CA PRO A 117 -3.82 10.05 -8.98
C PRO A 117 -4.39 11.03 -10.01
N LYS A 118 -5.70 10.95 -10.26
CA LYS A 118 -6.36 11.86 -11.20
C LYS A 118 -6.36 13.30 -10.74
N LEU A 119 -6.56 13.54 -9.46
CA LEU A 119 -6.52 14.88 -8.88
C LEU A 119 -5.14 15.52 -9.07
N PHE A 120 -4.07 14.78 -8.81
CA PHE A 120 -2.71 15.26 -9.02
C PHE A 120 -2.43 15.56 -10.50
N SER A 121 -2.80 14.63 -11.40
CA SER A 121 -2.67 14.81 -12.84
C SER A 121 -3.39 16.09 -13.34
N GLN A 122 -4.63 16.30 -12.90
CA GLN A 122 -5.40 17.49 -13.27
C GLN A 122 -4.81 18.81 -12.75
N ASN A 123 -3.94 18.74 -11.76
CA ASN A 123 -3.28 19.91 -11.16
C ASN A 123 -1.80 20.04 -11.55
N GLY A 124 -1.33 19.34 -12.58
CA GLY A 124 -0.02 19.51 -13.18
C GLY A 124 1.11 18.71 -12.56
N TRP A 125 0.81 17.67 -11.78
CA TRP A 125 1.77 16.63 -11.41
C TRP A 125 1.73 15.49 -12.42
N ALA A 126 2.88 14.94 -12.80
CA ALA A 126 2.90 13.62 -13.40
C ALA A 126 2.45 12.58 -12.37
N SER A 127 1.50 11.73 -12.73
CA SER A 127 0.93 10.73 -11.84
C SER A 127 1.34 9.34 -12.30
N ILE A 128 2.24 8.67 -11.55
CA ILE A 128 2.82 7.39 -11.91
C ILE A 128 2.52 6.35 -10.83
N GLY A 129 1.94 5.22 -11.25
CA GLY A 129 1.69 4.07 -10.40
C GLY A 129 2.60 2.90 -10.75
N ILE A 130 3.21 2.28 -9.74
CA ILE A 130 4.07 1.10 -9.91
C ILE A 130 3.57 -0.05 -9.05
N ALA A 131 3.45 -1.22 -9.64
CA ALA A 131 3.09 -2.48 -9.00
C ALA A 131 1.73 -2.47 -8.30
N LYS A 132 1.57 -3.03 -7.09
CA LYS A 132 0.27 -3.30 -6.47
C LYS A 132 -0.38 -2.05 -5.85
N ASN A 133 -0.94 -1.18 -6.67
CA ASN A 133 -1.75 -0.05 -6.19
C ASN A 133 -3.23 -0.43 -6.00
N PHE A 134 -3.76 -1.30 -6.85
CA PHE A 134 -5.10 -1.87 -6.75
C PHE A 134 -5.06 -3.40 -6.73
N HIS A 135 -6.18 -4.04 -6.41
CA HIS A 135 -6.22 -5.49 -6.23
C HIS A 135 -6.16 -6.27 -7.54
N ARG A 136 -6.89 -5.83 -8.55
CA ARG A 136 -6.92 -6.45 -9.89
C ARG A 136 -6.99 -5.34 -10.92
N GLY A 137 -6.37 -5.52 -12.07
CA GLY A 137 -6.46 -4.89 -13.38
C GLY A 137 -7.22 -3.57 -13.61
N ASP A 138 -7.94 -3.12 -12.65
CA ASP A 138 -8.58 -1.81 -12.63
C ASP A 138 -7.48 -0.79 -12.41
N VAL A 139 -6.87 -0.43 -13.51
CA VAL A 139 -5.83 0.59 -13.53
C VAL A 139 -6.49 1.88 -13.05
N PRO A 140 -6.08 2.39 -11.90
CA PRO A 140 -6.53 3.69 -11.50
C PRO A 140 -5.98 4.70 -12.50
N GLU A 141 -6.53 5.87 -12.46
CA GLU A 141 -6.29 6.98 -13.33
C GLU A 141 -4.92 7.63 -13.15
N PHE A 142 -3.88 6.81 -13.12
CA PHE A 142 -2.51 7.26 -13.27
C PHE A 142 -2.26 7.63 -14.73
N ASP A 143 -1.44 8.64 -14.98
CA ASP A 143 -0.99 8.96 -16.34
C ASP A 143 -0.13 7.84 -16.91
N THR A 144 0.66 7.20 -16.04
CA THR A 144 1.46 6.01 -16.37
C THR A 144 1.30 4.96 -15.28
N TYR A 145 1.08 3.69 -15.69
CA TYR A 145 0.99 2.58 -14.76
C TYR A 145 1.88 1.43 -15.17
N ILE A 146 2.78 1.04 -14.29
CA ILE A 146 3.63 -0.14 -14.43
C ILE A 146 3.00 -1.27 -13.61
N PRO A 147 2.50 -2.34 -14.24
CA PRO A 147 1.81 -3.41 -13.54
C PRO A 147 2.75 -4.19 -12.60
N PRO A 148 2.20 -4.98 -11.66
CA PRO A 148 3.00 -5.80 -10.75
C PRO A 148 3.95 -6.74 -11.50
N PHE A 149 5.20 -6.76 -11.07
CA PHE A 149 6.21 -7.67 -11.60
C PHE A 149 5.95 -9.08 -11.08
N LYS A 150 5.97 -10.04 -11.99
CA LYS A 150 5.84 -11.46 -11.61
C LYS A 150 7.11 -11.94 -10.91
N THR A 151 6.95 -12.56 -9.75
CA THR A 151 8.02 -13.36 -9.13
C THR A 151 8.03 -14.75 -9.78
N PRO A 152 9.16 -15.22 -10.29
CA PRO A 152 9.26 -16.58 -10.81
C PRO A 152 8.91 -17.62 -9.73
N LYS A 153 8.28 -18.72 -10.14
CA LYS A 153 7.92 -19.81 -9.21
C LYS A 153 9.09 -20.78 -8.99
N LYS A 154 10.25 -20.27 -8.62
CA LYS A 154 11.41 -21.07 -8.24
C LYS A 154 11.40 -21.21 -6.72
N LEU A 155 11.00 -22.37 -6.20
CA LEU A 155 10.80 -22.62 -4.78
C LEU A 155 11.61 -23.84 -4.33
N LYS A 156 12.13 -23.81 -3.11
CA LYS A 156 12.80 -24.95 -2.50
C LYS A 156 11.83 -26.09 -2.15
N LYS A 157 10.51 -25.80 -2.13
CA LYS A 157 9.43 -26.75 -1.79
C LYS A 157 9.57 -27.34 -0.39
N VAL A 158 10.07 -26.55 0.53
CA VAL A 158 10.23 -26.92 1.97
C VAL A 158 9.15 -26.31 2.84
N GLY A 159 8.35 -25.43 2.26
CA GLY A 159 7.30 -24.71 2.93
C GLY A 159 5.99 -25.48 3.08
N LEU A 160 4.99 -24.82 3.63
CA LEU A 160 3.66 -25.37 3.80
C LEU A 160 2.74 -24.99 2.64
N ASN A 161 2.13 -26.03 2.03
CA ASN A 161 1.07 -25.86 1.05
C ASN A 161 -0.27 -26.26 1.67
N LEU A 162 -1.29 -25.46 1.42
CA LEU A 162 -2.66 -25.74 1.82
C LEU A 162 -3.57 -25.58 0.61
N ASN A 163 -4.41 -26.57 0.38
CA ASN A 163 -5.33 -26.61 -0.76
C ASN A 163 -4.63 -26.28 -2.11
N SER A 164 -3.49 -26.89 -2.36
CA SER A 164 -2.65 -26.71 -3.56
C SER A 164 -2.01 -25.33 -3.71
N SER A 165 -2.10 -24.49 -2.70
CA SER A 165 -1.46 -23.15 -2.68
C SER A 165 -0.37 -23.08 -1.63
N ALA A 166 0.80 -22.54 -2.00
CA ALA A 166 1.84 -22.26 -1.04
C ALA A 166 1.36 -21.14 -0.08
N ILE A 167 1.50 -21.37 1.21
CA ILE A 167 1.27 -20.34 2.24
C ILE A 167 2.59 -19.65 2.54
N TRP A 168 3.66 -20.42 2.68
CA TRP A 168 5.02 -19.92 2.72
C TRP A 168 5.97 -20.92 2.05
N ASP A 169 7.05 -20.42 1.53
CA ASP A 169 8.17 -21.21 1.01
C ASP A 169 9.43 -20.34 0.91
N ILE A 170 10.55 -20.95 0.61
CA ILE A 170 11.79 -20.28 0.36
C ILE A 170 11.95 -20.06 -1.15
N ALA A 171 12.14 -18.82 -1.55
CA ALA A 171 12.47 -18.48 -2.93
C ALA A 171 13.89 -19.00 -3.26
N ASP A 172 13.98 -19.88 -4.26
CA ASP A 172 15.24 -20.44 -4.77
C ASP A 172 15.74 -19.59 -5.95
N MET A 173 15.95 -18.31 -5.67
CA MET A 173 16.39 -17.34 -6.65
C MET A 173 17.04 -16.13 -5.97
N PRO A 174 17.87 -15.35 -6.71
CA PRO A 174 18.39 -14.08 -6.23
C PRO A 174 17.27 -13.09 -5.89
N VAL A 175 17.51 -12.22 -4.91
CA VAL A 175 16.57 -11.17 -4.50
C VAL A 175 16.18 -10.26 -5.68
N SER A 176 17.07 -10.02 -6.62
CA SER A 176 16.86 -9.21 -7.82
C SER A 176 15.80 -9.77 -8.78
N GLU A 177 15.48 -11.06 -8.68
CA GLU A 177 14.39 -11.67 -9.46
C GLU A 177 13.03 -11.51 -8.81
N MET A 178 12.95 -11.10 -7.54
CA MET A 178 11.72 -10.88 -6.81
C MET A 178 10.91 -9.70 -7.38
N GLY A 179 9.59 -9.85 -7.42
CA GLY A 179 8.69 -8.83 -7.97
C GLY A 179 8.81 -7.48 -7.26
N ASP A 180 8.88 -7.48 -5.93
CA ASP A 180 9.00 -6.25 -5.13
C ASP A 180 10.37 -5.57 -5.30
N TYR A 181 11.44 -6.35 -5.48
CA TYR A 181 12.75 -5.79 -5.84
C TYR A 181 12.69 -5.03 -7.17
N LYS A 182 12.03 -5.62 -8.18
CA LYS A 182 11.85 -4.98 -9.49
C LYS A 182 10.96 -3.75 -9.39
N ALA A 183 9.93 -3.78 -8.55
CA ALA A 183 9.07 -2.64 -8.28
C ALA A 183 9.86 -1.48 -7.64
N ALA A 184 10.68 -1.77 -6.63
CA ALA A 184 11.57 -0.79 -6.02
C ALA A 184 12.58 -0.23 -7.03
N SER A 185 13.19 -1.08 -7.86
CA SER A 185 14.13 -0.64 -8.89
C SER A 185 13.46 0.25 -9.95
N ALA A 186 12.23 -0.06 -10.34
CA ALA A 186 11.45 0.79 -11.26
C ALA A 186 11.11 2.14 -10.61
N ALA A 187 10.80 2.17 -9.31
CA ALA A 187 10.55 3.40 -8.57
C ALA A 187 11.79 4.29 -8.52
N ILE A 188 12.95 3.73 -8.17
CA ILE A 188 14.23 4.44 -8.15
C ILE A 188 14.52 5.04 -9.53
N LYS A 189 14.43 4.21 -10.59
CA LYS A 189 14.62 4.68 -11.96
C LYS A 189 13.67 5.83 -12.32
N THR A 190 12.42 5.76 -11.89
CA THR A 190 11.44 6.83 -12.13
C THR A 190 11.84 8.11 -11.39
N ILE A 191 12.24 8.02 -10.13
CA ILE A 191 12.70 9.17 -9.34
C ILE A 191 13.91 9.83 -9.99
N ASP A 192 14.90 9.04 -10.40
CA ASP A 192 16.15 9.53 -10.97
C ASP A 192 15.99 10.19 -12.35
N SER A 193 15.00 9.73 -13.13
CA SER A 193 14.80 10.19 -14.51
C SER A 193 13.67 11.20 -14.70
N HIS A 194 12.84 11.44 -13.67
CA HIS A 194 11.70 12.34 -13.81
C HIS A 194 12.06 13.78 -13.46
N GLU A 195 11.68 14.69 -14.33
CA GLU A 195 11.78 16.12 -14.11
C GLU A 195 10.40 16.72 -13.80
N GLY A 196 10.37 17.66 -12.86
CA GLY A 196 9.13 18.33 -12.45
C GLY A 196 8.37 17.63 -11.32
N PRO A 197 7.16 18.14 -10.98
CA PRO A 197 6.38 17.64 -9.88
C PRO A 197 5.80 16.25 -10.19
N LEU A 198 5.96 15.32 -9.27
CA LEU A 198 5.61 13.90 -9.43
C LEU A 198 4.76 13.41 -8.27
N LEU A 199 3.65 12.73 -8.56
CA LEU A 199 3.03 11.78 -7.65
C LEU A 199 3.47 10.37 -8.07
N LEU A 200 4.33 9.75 -7.28
CA LEU A 200 4.75 8.36 -7.47
C LEU A 200 4.09 7.47 -6.42
N SER A 201 3.24 6.54 -6.84
CA SER A 201 2.64 5.55 -5.97
C SER A 201 3.21 4.16 -6.23
N VAL A 202 3.86 3.58 -5.22
CA VAL A 202 4.55 2.29 -5.32
C VAL A 202 3.89 1.27 -4.41
N GLY A 203 3.42 0.17 -4.98
CA GLY A 203 2.84 -0.93 -4.22
C GLY A 203 3.84 -2.06 -3.98
N ILE A 204 4.20 -2.32 -2.74
CA ILE A 204 5.01 -3.47 -2.33
C ILE A 204 4.07 -4.61 -1.94
N TYR A 205 4.28 -5.79 -2.52
CA TYR A 205 3.38 -6.92 -2.33
C TYR A 205 3.63 -7.65 -1.00
N ARG A 206 4.87 -7.85 -0.59
CA ARG A 206 5.17 -8.44 0.72
C ARG A 206 4.88 -7.44 1.84
N PRO A 207 4.41 -7.92 3.01
CA PRO A 207 4.27 -9.30 3.49
C PRO A 207 2.94 -10.01 3.17
N HIS A 208 2.16 -9.61 2.17
CA HIS A 208 0.99 -10.38 1.76
C HIS A 208 1.34 -11.85 1.41
N VAL A 209 0.47 -12.77 1.77
CA VAL A 209 0.61 -14.20 1.42
C VAL A 209 0.66 -14.44 -0.10
N PRO A 210 1.34 -15.47 -0.58
CA PRO A 210 2.19 -16.41 0.15
C PRO A 210 3.51 -15.77 0.59
N TRP A 211 3.97 -16.10 1.79
CA TRP A 211 5.22 -15.57 2.35
C TRP A 211 6.41 -16.31 1.73
N ILE A 212 6.81 -15.86 0.57
CA ILE A 212 7.90 -16.46 -0.22
C ILE A 212 8.97 -15.38 -0.40
N VAL A 213 10.10 -15.59 0.26
CA VAL A 213 11.28 -14.72 0.19
C VAL A 213 12.56 -15.57 0.20
N PRO A 214 13.71 -15.05 -0.22
CA PRO A 214 14.98 -15.78 -0.18
C PRO A 214 15.38 -16.24 1.23
N GLN A 215 16.18 -17.31 1.28
CA GLN A 215 16.63 -17.97 2.50
C GLN A 215 17.24 -16.99 3.52
N ALA A 216 18.04 -16.03 3.06
CA ALA A 216 18.72 -15.06 3.92
C ALA A 216 17.78 -14.32 4.89
N TYR A 217 16.54 -14.03 4.49
CA TYR A 217 15.56 -13.40 5.37
C TYR A 217 15.02 -14.35 6.43
N PHE A 218 14.89 -15.64 6.12
CA PHE A 218 14.53 -16.66 7.11
C PHE A 218 15.65 -16.88 8.14
N ASP A 219 16.90 -16.78 7.72
CA ASP A 219 18.06 -17.00 8.59
C ASP A 219 18.21 -15.92 9.65
N MET A 220 17.62 -14.74 9.45
CA MET A 220 17.52 -13.69 10.48
C MET A 220 16.60 -14.06 11.65
N TYR A 221 15.81 -15.14 11.51
CA TYR A 221 14.83 -15.58 12.50
C TYR A 221 15.00 -17.07 12.83
N PRO A 222 16.01 -17.44 13.63
CA PRO A 222 16.23 -18.83 14.02
C PRO A 222 15.03 -19.38 14.80
N PRO A 223 14.49 -20.56 14.44
CA PRO A 223 13.29 -21.11 15.09
C PRO A 223 13.44 -21.33 16.59
N GLU A 224 14.66 -21.57 17.04
CA GLU A 224 15.00 -21.86 18.45
C GLU A 224 14.74 -20.65 19.35
N THR A 225 15.05 -19.46 18.86
CA THR A 225 14.93 -18.20 19.60
C THR A 225 13.64 -17.45 19.30
N LEU A 226 12.86 -17.94 18.34
CA LEU A 226 11.65 -17.26 17.91
C LEU A 226 10.58 -17.28 19.01
N LYS A 227 10.12 -16.11 19.38
CA LYS A 227 9.03 -15.90 20.33
C LYS A 227 7.71 -15.89 19.60
N LEU A 228 6.73 -16.59 20.13
CA LEU A 228 5.34 -16.46 19.71
C LEU A 228 4.65 -15.41 20.57
N SER A 229 3.69 -14.71 20.01
CA SER A 229 2.79 -13.86 20.80
C SER A 229 2.10 -14.68 21.87
N GLU A 230 1.89 -14.07 23.03
CA GLU A 230 1.16 -14.71 24.12
C GLU A 230 -0.25 -15.09 23.65
N ARG A 231 -0.62 -16.33 23.92
CA ARG A 231 -1.97 -16.83 23.60
C ARG A 231 -2.85 -16.77 24.83
N ARG A 232 -3.93 -16.07 24.74
CA ARG A 232 -4.96 -16.07 25.77
C ARG A 232 -5.93 -17.22 25.49
N VAL A 233 -6.11 -18.10 26.47
CA VAL A 233 -6.93 -19.32 26.33
C VAL A 233 -8.41 -18.98 26.07
N LYS A 234 -8.86 -17.79 26.44
CA LYS A 234 -10.24 -17.33 26.32
C LYS A 234 -10.34 -15.94 25.69
N ASP A 235 -9.56 -15.75 24.62
CA ASP A 235 -9.40 -14.44 23.97
C ASP A 235 -10.71 -13.88 23.37
N LEU A 236 -11.70 -14.74 23.15
CA LEU A 236 -13.00 -14.34 22.63
C LEU A 236 -14.08 -14.12 23.71
N ASP A 237 -13.77 -14.37 24.98
CA ASP A 237 -14.79 -14.35 26.05
C ASP A 237 -15.34 -12.95 26.33
N ASP A 238 -14.54 -11.91 26.07
CA ASP A 238 -14.90 -10.50 26.21
C ASP A 238 -15.64 -9.93 24.99
N LEU A 239 -15.77 -10.69 23.91
CA LEU A 239 -16.50 -10.24 22.72
C LEU A 239 -18.01 -10.43 22.86
N PRO A 240 -18.82 -9.47 22.35
CA PRO A 240 -20.25 -9.69 22.16
C PRO A 240 -20.54 -10.95 21.33
N GLU A 241 -21.63 -11.66 21.63
CA GLU A 241 -21.98 -12.94 20.96
C GLU A 241 -21.99 -12.85 19.44
N ARG A 242 -22.43 -11.73 18.86
CA ARG A 242 -22.39 -11.51 17.41
C ARG A 242 -20.97 -11.45 16.86
N LEU A 243 -20.02 -10.90 17.61
CA LEU A 243 -18.61 -10.85 17.21
C LEU A 243 -17.92 -12.20 17.42
N LYS A 244 -18.32 -12.98 18.45
CA LYS A 244 -17.89 -14.38 18.59
C LYS A 244 -18.32 -15.23 17.40
N LEU A 245 -19.54 -15.00 16.89
CA LEU A 245 -20.01 -15.63 15.65
C LEU A 245 -19.17 -15.24 14.44
N VAL A 246 -18.78 -13.97 14.32
CA VAL A 246 -17.93 -13.48 13.23
C VAL A 246 -16.50 -14.02 13.35
N ALA A 247 -15.92 -14.00 14.54
CA ALA A 247 -14.62 -14.60 14.84
C ALA A 247 -14.63 -16.12 14.66
N GLY A 248 -15.76 -16.78 14.97
CA GLY A 248 -15.97 -18.22 14.74
C GLY A 248 -16.34 -18.58 13.30
N LEU A 249 -16.67 -17.59 12.46
CA LEU A 249 -16.89 -17.76 11.02
C LEU A 249 -15.58 -17.96 10.22
N GLU A 250 -14.45 -18.23 10.88
CA GLU A 250 -13.36 -19.01 10.29
C GLU A 250 -13.86 -20.32 9.60
N ALA A 251 -15.15 -20.59 9.73
CA ALA A 251 -15.85 -21.68 9.06
C ALA A 251 -15.67 -21.69 7.53
N LYS A 252 -15.35 -20.58 6.88
CA LYS A 252 -15.03 -20.58 5.45
C LYS A 252 -13.63 -21.14 5.17
N PHE A 253 -12.73 -21.14 6.14
CA PHE A 253 -11.39 -21.72 6.07
C PHE A 253 -11.27 -23.05 6.86
N GLY A 254 -12.39 -23.58 7.37
CA GLY A 254 -12.48 -24.78 8.19
C GLY A 254 -12.26 -24.47 9.67
N LYS A 255 -13.23 -24.85 10.50
CA LYS A 255 -13.10 -24.79 11.96
C LYS A 255 -11.74 -25.34 12.38
N GLY A 256 -10.98 -24.57 13.14
CA GLY A 256 -9.71 -25.03 13.67
C GLY A 256 -8.52 -24.94 12.71
N TYR A 257 -8.54 -24.05 11.70
CA TYR A 257 -7.35 -23.82 10.86
C TYR A 257 -6.14 -23.44 11.74
N HIS A 258 -6.31 -22.45 12.62
CA HIS A 258 -5.30 -22.06 13.58
C HIS A 258 -4.94 -23.23 14.53
N GLU A 259 -5.93 -23.88 15.13
CA GLU A 259 -5.72 -25.04 16.00
C GLU A 259 -5.02 -26.18 15.25
N LYS A 260 -5.35 -26.41 13.97
CA LYS A 260 -4.71 -27.42 13.15
C LYS A 260 -3.22 -27.10 12.92
N LEU A 261 -2.89 -25.83 12.69
CA LEU A 261 -1.51 -25.36 12.53
C LEU A 261 -0.73 -25.53 13.82
N VAL A 262 -1.33 -25.13 14.95
CA VAL A 262 -0.73 -25.26 16.28
C VAL A 262 -0.49 -26.73 16.63
N ARG A 263 -1.50 -27.59 16.44
CA ARG A 263 -1.38 -29.04 16.70
C ARG A 263 -0.29 -29.69 15.85
N LYS A 264 -0.03 -29.16 14.66
CA LYS A 264 1.03 -29.63 13.76
C LYS A 264 2.39 -28.96 14.04
N GLY A 265 2.47 -28.05 15.02
CA GLY A 265 3.69 -27.34 15.35
C GLY A 265 4.17 -26.34 14.28
N TYR A 266 3.26 -25.85 13.42
CA TYR A 266 3.62 -24.92 12.34
C TYR A 266 3.53 -23.44 12.73
N ASP A 267 3.10 -23.14 13.94
CA ASP A 267 2.93 -21.77 14.43
C ASP A 267 4.23 -20.95 14.37
N LYS A 268 5.35 -21.51 14.82
CA LYS A 268 6.65 -20.84 14.72
C LYS A 268 7.06 -20.59 13.26
N GLN A 269 6.82 -21.54 12.37
CA GLN A 269 7.14 -21.39 10.95
C GLN A 269 6.32 -20.29 10.30
N PHE A 270 5.06 -20.13 10.71
CA PHE A 270 4.19 -19.05 10.21
C PHE A 270 4.69 -17.69 10.64
N VAL A 271 4.96 -17.51 11.95
CA VAL A 271 5.51 -16.27 12.49
C VAL A 271 6.84 -15.95 11.82
N ARG A 272 7.71 -16.95 11.70
CA ARG A 272 9.01 -16.82 11.02
C ARG A 272 8.87 -16.33 9.59
N ALA A 273 7.98 -16.96 8.81
CA ALA A 273 7.77 -16.64 7.40
C ALA A 273 7.20 -15.23 7.21
N TYR A 274 6.28 -14.82 8.10
CA TYR A 274 5.76 -13.46 8.09
C TYR A 274 6.84 -12.44 8.41
N LEU A 275 7.61 -12.62 9.48
CA LEU A 275 8.70 -11.73 9.87
C LEU A 275 9.79 -11.64 8.79
N ALA A 276 10.15 -12.77 8.17
CA ALA A 276 11.08 -12.78 7.03
C ALA A 276 10.55 -11.93 5.86
N SER A 277 9.24 -12.02 5.57
CA SER A 277 8.58 -11.22 4.54
C SER A 277 8.49 -9.74 4.92
N VAL A 278 8.31 -9.42 6.18
CA VAL A 278 8.33 -8.06 6.72
C VAL A 278 9.71 -7.43 6.53
N THR A 279 10.79 -8.14 6.91
CA THR A 279 12.16 -7.64 6.72
C THR A 279 12.50 -7.45 5.25
N PHE A 280 12.09 -8.38 4.39
CA PHE A 280 12.24 -8.22 2.94
C PHE A 280 11.51 -6.97 2.42
N ALA A 281 10.28 -6.72 2.88
CA ALA A 281 9.51 -5.54 2.49
C ALA A 281 10.18 -4.24 2.98
N ASP A 282 10.67 -4.23 4.23
CA ASP A 282 11.43 -3.11 4.81
C ASP A 282 12.67 -2.77 3.97
N GLU A 283 13.39 -3.78 3.48
CA GLU A 283 14.53 -3.56 2.60
C GLU A 283 14.11 -2.90 1.28
N GLN A 284 13.01 -3.37 0.66
CA GLN A 284 12.56 -2.76 -0.60
C GLN A 284 12.07 -1.32 -0.39
N VAL A 285 11.38 -1.03 0.71
CA VAL A 285 11.03 0.34 1.12
C VAL A 285 12.29 1.17 1.33
N GLY A 286 13.28 0.64 2.04
CA GLY A 286 14.54 1.33 2.30
C GLY A 286 15.36 1.63 1.06
N ARG A 287 15.23 0.85 0.00
CA ARG A 287 15.86 1.12 -1.31
C ARG A 287 15.23 2.31 -2.02
N ILE A 288 13.94 2.52 -1.85
CA ILE A 288 13.20 3.62 -2.49
C ILE A 288 13.44 4.93 -1.74
N LEU A 289 13.56 4.90 -0.41
CA LEU A 289 13.79 6.05 0.48
C LEU A 289 15.24 6.54 0.43
#